data_b795f5f4bb5684775b5c4ea897787c37
#
_entry.id   b795f5f4bb5684775b5c4ea897787c37
#
_cell.length_a   1.000
_cell.length_b   1.000
_cell.length_c   1.000
_cell.angle_alpha   90.00
_cell.angle_beta   90.00
_cell.angle_gamma   90.00
#
_symmetry.space_group_name_H-M   'P 1'
#
loop_
_entity.id
_entity.type
_entity.pdbx_description
1 polymer ?
#
loop_
_entity_poly.entity_id
_entity_poly.type
_entity_poly.pdbx_seq_one_letter_code
_entity_poly.pdbx_strand_id
1 'polypeptide(L)'
;VGEESDGYAEAWYLPNGKNIPAGYAKEGTWYAYFADKALAKYEAVWGPGFATFQYPNENRASTVWYHDHALGMTRLNVYAGPAGFYIIRGGKEGDGAARDSRSGKRAVLPGPAPRASDPFPPRRTYYEIPIAIQDRAFNEDGSLFYPNTRAFFDEYIGPYIPQSDISPIWNPEFFGNMIMVNGNTWPFQTVERR
;
A
#
# COMPACT_ATOMS: atom_id res chain seq x y z
N VAL A 1 -13.31 5.37 3.47
CA VAL A 1 -13.15 4.04 4.10
C VAL A 1 -13.43 4.19 5.58
N GLY A 2 -14.19 3.30 6.15
CA GLY A 2 -14.52 3.30 7.57
C GLY A 2 -13.72 2.26 8.35
N GLU A 3 -14.12 2.04 9.59
CA GLU A 3 -13.47 1.09 10.49
C GLU A 3 -13.50 -0.36 9.99
N GLU A 4 -14.42 -0.68 9.07
CA GLU A 4 -14.53 -1.98 8.43
C GLU A 4 -13.29 -2.38 7.62
N SER A 5 -12.46 -1.40 7.26
CA SER A 5 -11.21 -1.62 6.51
C SER A 5 -9.95 -1.44 7.35
N ASP A 6 -10.09 -1.32 8.67
CA ASP A 6 -8.98 -1.02 9.57
C ASP A 6 -8.07 -2.23 9.88
N GLY A 7 -8.40 -3.39 9.35
CA GLY A 7 -7.56 -4.58 9.45
C GLY A 7 -7.59 -5.29 10.79
N TYR A 8 -8.70 -5.20 11.52
CA TYR A 8 -8.87 -5.93 12.77
C TYR A 8 -8.65 -7.42 12.61
N ALA A 9 -7.90 -8.01 13.51
CA ALA A 9 -7.60 -9.44 13.49
C ALA A 9 -8.87 -10.30 13.54
N GLU A 10 -9.92 -9.83 14.20
CA GLU A 10 -11.20 -10.51 14.32
C GLU A 10 -12.07 -10.46 13.04
N ALA A 11 -11.69 -9.62 12.07
CA ALA A 11 -12.44 -9.44 10.82
C ALA A 11 -11.84 -10.20 9.62
N TRP A 12 -10.94 -11.15 9.86
CA TRP A 12 -10.34 -11.94 8.81
C TRP A 12 -11.35 -12.81 8.04
N TYR A 13 -11.03 -13.16 6.83
CA TYR A 13 -11.80 -14.11 6.01
C TYR A 13 -10.89 -14.88 5.06
N LEU A 14 -11.35 -16.03 4.61
CA LEU A 14 -10.65 -16.86 3.63
C LEU A 14 -11.26 -16.68 2.24
N PRO A 15 -10.53 -16.11 1.27
CA PRO A 15 -11.06 -15.86 -0.08
C PRO A 15 -11.58 -17.09 -0.82
N ASN A 16 -11.08 -18.27 -0.48
CA ASN A 16 -11.49 -19.52 -1.11
C ASN A 16 -11.56 -20.67 -0.11
N GLY A 17 -12.43 -20.54 0.87
CA GLY A 17 -12.58 -21.54 1.93
C GLY A 17 -13.32 -22.84 1.55
N LYS A 18 -13.45 -23.18 0.25
CA LYS A 18 -14.19 -24.36 -0.19
C LYS A 18 -13.54 -25.69 0.19
N ASN A 19 -12.22 -25.70 0.29
CA ASN A 19 -11.42 -26.87 0.66
C ASN A 19 -11.16 -26.99 2.16
N ILE A 20 -11.75 -26.12 2.98
CA ILE A 20 -11.63 -26.18 4.44
C ILE A 20 -12.64 -27.18 4.98
N PRO A 21 -12.22 -28.15 5.82
CA PRO A 21 -13.12 -29.13 6.42
C PRO A 21 -14.27 -28.50 7.20
N ALA A 22 -15.38 -29.20 7.25
CA ALA A 22 -16.53 -28.78 8.07
C ALA A 22 -16.10 -28.66 9.55
N GLY A 23 -16.55 -27.59 10.22
CA GLY A 23 -16.21 -27.32 11.61
C GLY A 23 -15.04 -26.35 11.82
N TYR A 24 -14.28 -26.01 10.77
CA TYR A 24 -13.29 -24.94 10.85
C TYR A 24 -13.89 -23.60 10.47
N ALA A 25 -13.48 -22.55 11.19
CA ALA A 25 -13.89 -21.18 10.86
C ALA A 25 -13.32 -20.77 9.49
N LYS A 26 -14.11 -20.00 8.73
CA LYS A 26 -13.73 -19.43 7.44
C LYS A 26 -13.68 -17.92 7.45
N GLU A 27 -14.14 -17.34 8.55
CA GLU A 27 -14.17 -15.91 8.80
C GLU A 27 -14.04 -15.65 10.30
N GLY A 28 -13.57 -14.48 10.66
CA GLY A 28 -13.43 -14.04 12.03
C GLY A 28 -14.75 -13.65 12.67
N THR A 29 -14.76 -13.53 13.98
CA THR A 29 -15.97 -13.25 14.79
C THR A 29 -16.60 -11.89 14.49
N TRP A 30 -15.85 -10.93 13.94
CA TRP A 30 -16.33 -9.60 13.58
C TRP A 30 -16.63 -9.41 12.10
N TYR A 31 -16.45 -10.44 11.30
CA TYR A 31 -16.71 -10.35 9.87
C TYR A 31 -18.16 -9.93 9.58
N ALA A 32 -19.13 -10.64 10.16
CA ALA A 32 -20.54 -10.32 9.99
C ALA A 32 -20.90 -8.92 10.51
N TYR A 33 -20.35 -8.53 11.65
CA TYR A 33 -20.55 -7.20 12.22
C TYR A 33 -20.13 -6.08 11.28
N PHE A 34 -18.94 -6.19 10.67
CA PHE A 34 -18.49 -5.19 9.70
C PHE A 34 -19.24 -5.28 8.37
N ALA A 35 -19.66 -6.48 7.95
CA ALA A 35 -20.52 -6.62 6.78
C ALA A 35 -21.84 -5.86 6.93
N ASP A 36 -22.48 -5.99 8.10
CA ASP A 36 -23.71 -5.26 8.41
C ASP A 36 -23.47 -3.74 8.44
N LYS A 37 -22.39 -3.28 9.03
CA LYS A 37 -22.00 -1.87 9.04
C LYS A 37 -21.72 -1.33 7.64
N ALA A 38 -21.00 -2.04 6.83
CA ALA A 38 -20.68 -1.66 5.45
C ALA A 38 -21.96 -1.55 4.61
N LEU A 39 -22.86 -2.50 4.78
CA LEU A 39 -24.17 -2.49 4.11
C LEU A 39 -25.01 -1.28 4.56
N ALA A 40 -25.11 -1.04 5.87
CA ALA A 40 -25.95 0.03 6.42
C ALA A 40 -25.43 1.43 6.07
N LYS A 41 -24.11 1.62 6.01
CA LYS A 41 -23.49 2.94 5.79
C LYS A 41 -23.20 3.26 4.33
N TYR A 42 -22.85 2.25 3.55
CA TYR A 42 -22.34 2.44 2.21
C TYR A 42 -23.06 1.61 1.14
N GLU A 43 -24.11 0.84 1.54
CA GLU A 43 -24.75 -0.14 0.67
C GLU A 43 -23.75 -1.17 0.11
N ALA A 44 -22.62 -1.35 0.77
CA ALA A 44 -21.56 -2.25 0.35
C ALA A 44 -21.85 -3.68 0.83
N VAL A 45 -22.02 -4.59 -0.11
CA VAL A 45 -22.34 -5.99 0.17
C VAL A 45 -21.06 -6.79 0.35
N TRP A 46 -20.94 -7.47 1.48
CA TRP A 46 -19.94 -8.51 1.73
C TRP A 46 -20.57 -9.88 1.52
N GLY A 47 -19.76 -10.87 1.23
CA GLY A 47 -20.20 -12.24 1.07
C GLY A 47 -19.09 -13.24 1.37
N PRO A 48 -19.39 -14.55 1.36
CA PRO A 48 -18.38 -15.55 1.73
C PRO A 48 -17.08 -15.40 0.93
N GLY A 49 -16.01 -15.07 1.64
CA GLY A 49 -14.66 -14.96 1.07
C GLY A 49 -14.33 -13.62 0.37
N PHE A 50 -15.13 -12.59 0.55
CA PHE A 50 -14.81 -11.24 0.07
C PHE A 50 -15.41 -10.14 0.95
N ALA A 51 -14.76 -9.00 0.94
CA ALA A 51 -15.24 -7.76 1.53
C ALA A 51 -15.26 -6.65 0.47
N THR A 52 -16.20 -5.73 0.59
CA THR A 52 -16.35 -4.57 -0.30
C THR A 52 -16.15 -3.29 0.49
N PHE A 53 -15.21 -2.47 0.05
CA PHE A 53 -14.88 -1.20 0.69
C PHE A 53 -15.21 -0.03 -0.23
N GLN A 54 -15.62 1.09 0.36
CA GLN A 54 -15.94 2.31 -0.36
C GLN A 54 -14.95 3.42 -0.02
N TYR A 55 -14.46 4.10 -1.06
CA TYR A 55 -13.57 5.27 -0.96
C TYR A 55 -14.31 6.50 -1.49
N PRO A 56 -14.96 7.32 -0.63
CA PRO A 56 -15.82 8.41 -1.08
C PRO A 56 -15.10 9.56 -1.78
N ASN A 57 -13.78 9.68 -1.60
CA ASN A 57 -12.94 10.71 -2.25
C ASN A 57 -13.42 12.15 -1.99
N GLU A 58 -13.96 12.40 -0.81
CA GLU A 58 -14.41 13.74 -0.39
C GLU A 58 -13.28 14.66 0.06
N ASN A 59 -12.07 14.14 0.07
CA ASN A 59 -10.88 14.87 0.43
C ASN A 59 -10.56 15.93 -0.65
N ARG A 60 -9.85 16.98 -0.24
CA ARG A 60 -9.21 17.88 -1.21
C ARG A 60 -8.28 17.10 -2.12
N ALA A 61 -8.01 17.64 -3.31
CA ALA A 61 -6.99 17.08 -4.20
C ALA A 61 -5.67 16.92 -3.43
N SER A 62 -5.15 15.71 -3.42
CA SER A 62 -3.98 15.33 -2.61
C SER A 62 -3.34 14.06 -3.14
N THR A 63 -2.10 13.88 -2.80
CA THR A 63 -1.42 12.59 -2.96
C THR A 63 -1.52 11.83 -1.66
N VAL A 64 -2.29 10.77 -1.68
CA VAL A 64 -2.35 9.77 -0.61
C VAL A 64 -1.82 8.46 -1.13
N TRP A 65 -1.72 7.46 -0.29
CA TRP A 65 -1.22 6.15 -0.66
C TRP A 65 -2.06 5.05 -0.03
N TYR A 66 -2.04 3.89 -0.62
CA TYR A 66 -2.66 2.70 -0.08
C TYR A 66 -1.59 1.69 0.36
N HIS A 67 -1.88 0.98 1.40
CA HIS A 67 -1.08 -0.14 1.89
C HIS A 67 -1.95 -1.08 2.73
N ASP A 68 -1.46 -2.27 2.98
CA ASP A 68 -2.07 -3.21 3.90
C ASP A 68 -2.16 -2.62 5.32
N HIS A 69 -3.26 -2.86 5.99
CA HIS A 69 -3.49 -2.41 7.37
C HIS A 69 -3.88 -3.57 8.29
N ALA A 70 -3.60 -4.81 7.93
CA ALA A 70 -3.92 -5.96 8.74
C ALA A 70 -3.12 -5.95 10.05
N LEU A 71 -3.81 -5.95 11.18
CA LEU A 71 -3.20 -5.89 12.50
C LEU A 71 -2.17 -7.02 12.69
N GLY A 72 -0.94 -6.63 13.01
CA GLY A 72 0.20 -7.55 13.20
C GLY A 72 0.85 -8.02 11.89
N MET A 73 0.31 -7.70 10.72
CA MET A 73 0.82 -8.14 9.41
C MET A 73 1.22 -6.99 8.48
N THR A 74 0.82 -5.76 8.78
CA THR A 74 1.07 -4.58 7.93
C THR A 74 2.53 -4.46 7.53
N ARG A 75 3.45 -4.59 8.47
CA ARG A 75 4.90 -4.52 8.21
C ARG A 75 5.34 -5.54 7.14
N LEU A 76 4.93 -6.78 7.29
CA LEU A 76 5.28 -7.86 6.36
C LEU A 76 4.75 -7.58 4.97
N ASN A 77 3.46 -7.24 4.89
CA ASN A 77 2.78 -7.06 3.62
C ASN A 77 3.27 -5.80 2.90
N VAL A 78 3.53 -4.71 3.61
CA VAL A 78 4.11 -3.49 3.02
C VAL A 78 5.55 -3.73 2.56
N TYR A 79 6.35 -4.44 3.35
CA TYR A 79 7.72 -4.78 2.94
C TYR A 79 7.74 -5.71 1.72
N ALA A 80 6.78 -6.61 1.60
CA ALA A 80 6.63 -7.48 0.43
C ALA A 80 6.27 -6.75 -0.87
N GLY A 81 5.75 -5.50 -0.77
CA GLY A 81 5.58 -4.64 -1.92
C GLY A 81 4.22 -3.95 -2.10
N PRO A 82 3.07 -4.50 -1.67
CA PRO A 82 1.76 -3.91 -1.94
C PRO A 82 1.55 -2.57 -1.22
N ALA A 83 2.05 -1.51 -1.81
CA ALA A 83 1.82 -0.12 -1.46
C ALA A 83 1.95 0.74 -2.70
N GLY A 84 1.15 1.78 -2.83
CA GLY A 84 1.22 2.65 -4.00
C GLY A 84 0.46 3.94 -3.84
N PHE A 85 0.56 4.79 -4.85
CA PHE A 85 -0.12 6.07 -4.88
C PHE A 85 -1.61 5.93 -5.10
N TYR A 86 -2.36 6.75 -4.37
CA TYR A 86 -3.75 7.02 -4.63
C TYR A 86 -3.93 8.53 -4.77
N ILE A 87 -4.02 9.02 -6.00
CA ILE A 87 -3.98 10.45 -6.32
C ILE A 87 -5.41 10.96 -6.49
N ILE A 88 -5.84 11.84 -5.60
CA ILE A 88 -7.12 12.54 -5.68
C ILE A 88 -6.90 13.86 -6.44
N ARG A 89 -7.63 14.03 -7.52
CA ARG A 89 -7.49 15.19 -8.42
C ARG A 89 -8.70 16.11 -8.37
N GLY A 90 -8.51 17.30 -8.88
CA GLY A 90 -9.57 18.29 -9.11
C GLY A 90 -9.68 19.32 -7.99
N GLY A 91 -10.86 20.00 -7.97
CA GLY A 91 -11.13 21.05 -7.01
C GLY A 91 -10.45 22.39 -7.33
N LYS A 92 -10.97 23.45 -6.73
CA LYS A 92 -10.47 24.83 -6.92
C LYS A 92 -9.09 25.07 -6.32
N GLU A 93 -8.74 24.30 -5.30
CA GLU A 93 -7.48 24.42 -4.55
C GLU A 93 -6.49 23.29 -4.88
N GLY A 94 -6.83 22.42 -5.83
CA GLY A 94 -6.01 21.30 -6.27
C GLY A 94 -5.25 21.58 -7.55
N ASP A 95 -5.07 20.55 -8.35
CA ASP A 95 -4.38 20.64 -9.65
C ASP A 95 -5.04 21.60 -10.63
N GLY A 96 -6.36 21.86 -10.48
CA GLY A 96 -7.08 22.90 -11.23
C GLY A 96 -6.62 24.34 -10.91
N ALA A 97 -5.98 24.57 -9.78
CA ALA A 97 -5.44 25.88 -9.38
C ALA A 97 -3.98 26.10 -9.81
N ALA A 98 -3.29 25.07 -10.23
CA ALA A 98 -1.87 25.15 -10.61
C ALA A 98 -1.66 26.16 -11.77
N ARG A 99 -0.58 26.91 -11.68
CA ARG A 99 -0.18 27.90 -12.69
C ARG A 99 1.24 27.61 -13.15
N ASP A 100 1.47 27.78 -14.43
CA ASP A 100 2.82 27.79 -14.98
C ASP A 100 3.58 29.02 -14.46
N SER A 101 4.75 28.78 -13.87
CA SER A 101 5.53 29.83 -13.21
C SER A 101 6.10 30.89 -14.16
N ARG A 102 6.21 30.58 -15.46
CA ARG A 102 6.76 31.48 -16.48
C ARG A 102 5.67 32.33 -17.14
N SER A 103 4.55 31.71 -17.49
CA SER A 103 3.49 32.36 -18.22
C SER A 103 2.35 32.88 -17.35
N GLY A 104 2.25 32.44 -16.10
CA GLY A 104 1.13 32.72 -15.21
C GLY A 104 -0.19 32.06 -15.64
N LYS A 105 -0.19 31.36 -16.77
CA LYS A 105 -1.37 30.67 -17.27
C LYS A 105 -1.68 29.42 -16.47
N ARG A 106 -2.90 28.93 -16.60
CA ARG A 106 -3.28 27.64 -15.99
C ARG A 106 -2.32 26.56 -16.49
N ALA A 107 -1.68 25.87 -15.56
CA ALA A 107 -0.86 24.74 -15.91
C ALA A 107 -1.76 23.57 -16.32
N VAL A 108 -1.46 23.00 -17.48
CA VAL A 108 -2.03 21.72 -17.86
C VAL A 108 -1.13 20.68 -17.21
N LEU A 109 -1.46 20.31 -15.97
CA LEU A 109 -0.84 19.18 -15.34
C LEU A 109 -1.18 17.92 -16.14
N PRO A 110 -0.29 16.95 -16.16
CA PRO A 110 -0.29 15.92 -17.17
C PRO A 110 -1.66 15.33 -17.31
N GLY A 111 -2.00 15.09 -18.52
CA GLY A 111 -3.22 14.39 -18.88
C GLY A 111 -3.36 13.10 -18.06
N PRO A 112 -4.40 12.33 -18.30
CA PRO A 112 -4.69 11.14 -17.53
C PRO A 112 -3.44 10.26 -17.42
N ALA A 113 -3.27 9.62 -16.27
CA ALA A 113 -2.21 8.67 -16.06
C ALA A 113 -2.11 7.66 -17.22
N PRO A 114 -0.92 7.15 -17.56
CA PRO A 114 -0.77 6.13 -18.57
C PRO A 114 -1.71 4.96 -18.27
N ARG A 115 -2.45 4.53 -19.25
CA ARG A 115 -3.27 3.33 -19.14
C ARG A 115 -2.41 2.11 -19.46
N ALA A 116 -2.79 0.95 -18.94
CA ALA A 116 -2.14 -0.32 -19.30
C ALA A 116 -2.17 -0.61 -20.81
N SER A 117 -3.12 0.00 -21.53
CA SER A 117 -3.24 -0.11 -22.99
C SER A 117 -2.35 0.89 -23.76
N ASP A 118 -1.71 1.84 -23.08
CA ASP A 118 -0.85 2.80 -23.76
C ASP A 118 0.46 2.12 -24.17
N PRO A 119 1.01 2.46 -25.35
CA PRO A 119 2.26 1.88 -25.81
C PRO A 119 3.42 2.28 -24.91
N PHE A 120 4.36 1.35 -24.71
CA PHE A 120 5.61 1.66 -24.05
C PHE A 120 6.76 1.76 -25.06
N PRO A 121 7.60 2.81 -25.06
CA PRO A 121 7.52 4.00 -24.20
C PRO A 121 6.28 4.86 -24.48
N PRO A 122 5.78 5.61 -23.48
CA PRO A 122 4.57 6.40 -23.66
C PRO A 122 4.76 7.46 -24.76
N ARG A 123 3.76 7.60 -25.63
CA ARG A 123 3.78 8.60 -26.73
C ARG A 123 3.49 10.02 -26.26
N ARG A 124 3.21 10.22 -24.95
CA ARG A 124 2.89 11.53 -24.38
C ARG A 124 3.94 11.91 -23.35
N THR A 125 4.30 13.19 -23.35
CA THR A 125 5.14 13.77 -22.29
C THR A 125 4.27 14.06 -21.09
N TYR A 126 4.62 13.47 -19.95
CA TYR A 126 3.97 13.74 -18.68
C TYR A 126 4.83 14.73 -17.90
N TYR A 127 4.20 15.78 -17.35
CA TYR A 127 4.88 16.78 -16.52
C TYR A 127 4.75 16.50 -15.02
N GLU A 128 4.10 15.43 -14.68
CA GLU A 128 3.88 14.95 -13.33
C GLU A 128 4.37 13.51 -13.23
N ILE A 129 5.24 13.28 -12.28
CA ILE A 129 5.91 12.00 -12.12
C ILE A 129 5.78 11.63 -10.66
N PRO A 130 4.88 10.69 -10.31
CA PRO A 130 4.82 10.16 -8.95
C PRO A 130 6.09 9.37 -8.66
N ILE A 131 6.75 9.71 -7.56
CA ILE A 131 8.02 9.09 -7.16
C ILE A 131 7.85 8.43 -5.81
N ALA A 132 7.88 7.09 -5.78
CA ALA A 132 7.93 6.31 -4.57
C ALA A 132 9.38 5.93 -4.26
N ILE A 133 9.89 6.39 -3.14
CA ILE A 133 11.23 6.06 -2.64
C ILE A 133 11.06 5.06 -1.50
N GLN A 134 11.77 3.94 -1.62
CA GLN A 134 11.71 2.85 -0.65
C GLN A 134 13.13 2.32 -0.41
N ASP A 135 13.43 1.98 0.83
CA ASP A 135 14.61 1.21 1.13
C ASP A 135 14.29 -0.29 1.17
N ARG A 136 15.18 -1.10 0.65
CA ARG A 136 15.06 -2.56 0.61
C ARG A 136 16.42 -3.20 0.88
N ALA A 137 16.40 -4.46 1.28
CA ALA A 137 17.56 -5.30 1.30
C ALA A 137 17.25 -6.62 0.57
N PHE A 138 18.21 -7.16 -0.13
CA PHE A 138 18.05 -8.37 -0.93
C PHE A 138 19.12 -9.39 -0.60
N ASN A 139 18.76 -10.65 -0.69
CA ASN A 139 19.70 -11.77 -0.72
C ASN A 139 20.41 -11.84 -2.09
N GLU A 140 21.44 -12.65 -2.18
CA GLU A 140 22.20 -12.83 -3.43
C GLU A 140 21.34 -13.38 -4.58
N ASP A 141 20.29 -14.12 -4.28
CA ASP A 141 19.34 -14.65 -5.26
C ASP A 141 18.26 -13.65 -5.68
N GLY A 142 18.30 -12.42 -5.15
CA GLY A 142 17.34 -11.36 -5.44
C GLY A 142 16.05 -11.42 -4.62
N SER A 143 15.89 -12.38 -3.73
CA SER A 143 14.76 -12.38 -2.79
C SER A 143 14.92 -11.30 -1.75
N LEU A 144 13.80 -10.84 -1.19
CA LEU A 144 13.81 -9.84 -0.11
C LEU A 144 14.49 -10.42 1.13
N PHE A 145 15.46 -9.68 1.65
CA PHE A 145 16.10 -10.01 2.92
C PHE A 145 15.34 -9.37 4.08
N TYR A 146 15.14 -10.14 5.12
CA TYR A 146 14.70 -9.66 6.42
C TYR A 146 15.37 -10.50 7.52
N PRO A 147 15.83 -9.90 8.63
CA PRO A 147 16.51 -10.64 9.70
C PRO A 147 15.61 -11.76 10.25
N ASN A 148 16.18 -12.92 10.47
CA ASN A 148 15.50 -14.06 11.06
C ASN A 148 15.58 -14.11 12.58
N THR A 149 16.35 -13.21 13.18
CA THR A 149 16.44 -13.05 14.63
C THR A 149 16.52 -11.58 15.00
N ARG A 150 16.11 -11.24 16.20
CA ARG A 150 16.30 -9.88 16.74
C ARG A 150 17.77 -9.58 17.05
N ALA A 151 18.57 -10.59 17.34
CA ALA A 151 20.00 -10.44 17.58
C ALA A 151 20.77 -9.85 16.38
N PHE A 152 20.20 -9.93 15.19
CA PHE A 152 20.74 -9.20 14.02
C PHE A 152 20.78 -7.68 14.26
N PHE A 153 19.85 -7.16 15.05
CA PHE A 153 19.65 -5.73 15.18
C PHE A 153 20.35 -5.14 16.42
N ASP A 154 20.20 -5.77 17.56
CA ASP A 154 20.70 -5.27 18.84
C ASP A 154 21.27 -6.40 19.66
N GLU A 155 22.12 -7.11 19.52
CA GLU A 155 22.74 -8.20 20.32
C GLU A 155 22.00 -8.58 21.62
N TYR A 156 20.92 -7.86 21.97
CA TYR A 156 20.16 -8.06 23.18
C TYR A 156 19.00 -9.02 22.98
N ILE A 157 19.18 -10.18 23.55
CA ILE A 157 18.15 -11.21 23.59
C ILE A 157 17.49 -11.13 24.98
N GLY A 158 16.58 -10.19 25.11
CA GLY A 158 15.82 -10.01 26.35
C GLY A 158 14.80 -11.11 26.58
N PRO A 159 14.31 -11.28 27.81
CA PRO A 159 13.32 -12.29 28.15
C PRO A 159 11.98 -12.13 27.45
N TYR A 160 11.70 -10.94 26.91
CA TYR A 160 10.45 -10.61 26.20
C TYR A 160 10.48 -10.94 24.71
N ILE A 161 11.62 -11.35 24.20
CA ILE A 161 11.80 -11.62 22.79
C ILE A 161 12.53 -12.94 22.68
N PRO A 162 11.77 -14.01 22.67
CA PRO A 162 12.36 -15.34 22.55
C PRO A 162 13.16 -15.42 21.26
N GLN A 163 14.30 -16.06 21.31
CA GLN A 163 14.90 -16.57 20.09
C GLN A 163 13.89 -17.50 19.44
N SER A 164 13.45 -17.13 18.27
CA SER A 164 12.49 -17.90 17.50
C SER A 164 12.92 -17.88 16.06
N ASP A 165 12.93 -19.03 15.46
CA ASP A 165 13.05 -19.24 14.01
C ASP A 165 11.68 -19.23 13.30
N ILE A 166 10.61 -19.02 14.05
CA ILE A 166 9.26 -18.94 13.51
C ILE A 166 9.03 -17.53 12.97
N SER A 167 8.89 -17.42 11.68
CA SER A 167 8.49 -16.16 11.03
C SER A 167 7.00 -15.85 11.31
N PRO A 168 6.65 -14.57 11.38
CA PRO A 168 7.49 -13.39 11.20
C PRO A 168 8.20 -12.97 12.49
N ILE A 169 9.49 -12.69 12.38
CA ILE A 169 10.27 -12.14 13.49
C ILE A 169 10.01 -10.63 13.57
N TRP A 170 9.61 -10.17 14.75
CA TRP A 170 9.44 -8.73 14.98
C TRP A 170 10.78 -8.08 15.33
N ASN A 171 11.14 -7.07 14.54
CA ASN A 171 12.23 -6.15 14.85
C ASN A 171 11.65 -4.75 15.03
N PRO A 172 12.12 -3.96 16.02
CA PRO A 172 11.60 -2.60 16.23
C PRO A 172 11.94 -1.67 15.07
N GLU A 173 13.08 -1.88 14.42
CA GLU A 173 13.53 -1.15 13.25
C GLU A 173 14.27 -2.10 12.30
N PHE A 174 14.20 -1.80 11.02
CA PHE A 174 14.97 -2.45 9.99
C PHE A 174 15.19 -1.48 8.84
N PHE A 175 16.45 -1.23 8.51
CA PHE A 175 16.85 -0.34 7.44
C PHE A 175 17.36 -1.16 6.25
N GLY A 176 16.82 -0.88 5.08
CA GLY A 176 17.34 -1.44 3.84
C GLY A 176 18.68 -0.79 3.46
N ASN A 177 19.48 -1.52 2.71
CA ASN A 177 20.78 -1.05 2.20
C ASN A 177 20.73 -0.62 0.73
N MET A 178 19.58 -0.73 0.10
CA MET A 178 19.35 -0.35 -1.29
C MET A 178 18.18 0.63 -1.38
N ILE A 179 18.43 1.78 -2.00
CA ILE A 179 17.37 2.73 -2.31
C ILE A 179 16.76 2.38 -3.65
N MET A 180 15.45 2.19 -3.62
CA MET A 180 14.64 1.94 -4.81
C MET A 180 13.74 3.13 -5.09
N VAL A 181 13.61 3.47 -6.36
CA VAL A 181 12.70 4.51 -6.83
C VAL A 181 11.80 3.90 -7.90
N ASN A 182 10.50 3.87 -7.64
CA ASN A 182 9.53 3.21 -8.51
C ASN A 182 9.94 1.78 -8.90
N GLY A 183 10.45 1.02 -7.94
CA GLY A 183 10.87 -0.37 -8.14
C GLY A 183 12.24 -0.56 -8.80
N ASN A 184 12.96 0.51 -9.12
CA ASN A 184 14.30 0.43 -9.70
C ASN A 184 15.38 0.85 -8.69
N THR A 185 16.47 0.11 -8.64
CA THR A 185 17.59 0.38 -7.74
C THR A 185 18.43 1.52 -8.29
N TRP A 186 18.61 2.57 -7.49
CA TRP A 186 19.45 3.73 -7.80
C TRP A 186 19.24 4.32 -9.21
N PRO A 187 18.00 4.54 -9.67
CA PRO A 187 17.77 5.09 -11.00
C PRO A 187 18.09 6.57 -11.04
N PHE A 188 18.26 7.10 -12.24
CA PHE A 188 18.26 8.53 -12.50
C PHE A 188 17.16 8.88 -13.48
N GLN A 189 16.73 10.14 -13.45
CA GLN A 189 15.74 10.65 -14.39
C GLN A 189 16.13 12.03 -14.87
N THR A 190 16.10 12.21 -16.19
CA THR A 190 16.28 13.52 -16.80
C THR A 190 14.94 14.23 -16.86
N VAL A 191 14.88 15.42 -16.32
CA VAL A 191 13.67 16.27 -16.34
C VAL A 191 13.97 17.61 -16.99
N GLU A 192 12.99 18.13 -17.71
CA GLU A 192 13.06 19.48 -18.26
C GLU A 192 12.76 20.53 -17.20
N ARG A 193 13.52 21.62 -17.21
CA ARG A 193 13.23 22.77 -16.38
C ARG A 193 12.07 23.57 -16.98
N ARG A 194 11.00 23.73 -16.20
CA ARG A 194 9.81 24.53 -16.55
C ARG A 194 9.43 25.50 -15.46
#